data_f16967731268d01f2504a04180599608
#
_entry.id   f16967731268d01f2504a04180599608
#
_cell.length_a   1.000
_cell.length_b   1.000
_cell.length_c   1.000
_cell.angle_alpha   90.00
_cell.angle_beta   90.00
_cell.angle_gamma   90.00
#
_symmetry.space_group_name_H-M   'P 1'
#
loop_
_entity.id
_entity.type
_entity.pdbx_description
1 polymer ?
#
loop_
_entity_poly.entity_id
_entity_poly.type
_entity_poly.pdbx_seq_one_letter_code
_entity_poly.pdbx_strand_id
1 'polypeptide(L)'
;QRTDQEVYLPHFKDCIDAGAASVMSAYNRYNGVQCGHHKYLLSQVLKKEWDFDGFVMSDFCWGVLDTVEAANGGQDMEMMWTQYFGERLVKAVQDGFVPEERINEAALRIIRTILAFDKDHKEYDMSVVGCAEHIAVAKEVAEKAITLIKNDGVLPLKREETKKLALIGKLANTAIIGDHGSSWVRPLYVVTPEDGLKKANADCEVIFDDGSDLERAKKLAAESDAVVFVVGYNYDDEGEFVSGDLASNYTG
;
A
#
# COMPACT_ATOMS: atom_id res chain seq x y z
N GLN A 1 10.32 22.63 -4.27
CA GLN A 1 10.55 22.20 -5.69
C GLN A 1 11.75 21.27 -5.82
N ARG A 2 12.97 21.61 -5.30
CA ARG A 2 14.14 20.72 -5.45
C ARG A 2 13.91 19.36 -4.79
N THR A 3 13.45 19.34 -3.54
CA THR A 3 13.15 18.12 -2.80
C THR A 3 12.09 17.28 -3.52
N ASP A 4 11.08 17.93 -4.09
CA ASP A 4 10.03 17.21 -4.84
C ASP A 4 10.63 16.51 -6.06
N GLN A 5 11.41 17.25 -6.85
CA GLN A 5 12.00 16.74 -8.09
C GLN A 5 13.12 15.71 -7.88
N GLU A 6 13.81 15.74 -6.73
CA GLU A 6 14.94 14.85 -6.46
C GLU A 6 14.59 13.67 -5.54
N VAL A 7 13.51 13.76 -4.74
CA VAL A 7 13.18 12.76 -3.72
C VAL A 7 11.78 12.17 -3.89
N TYR A 8 10.74 13.03 -4.06
CA TYR A 8 9.35 12.55 -4.00
C TYR A 8 8.73 12.22 -5.36
N LEU A 9 9.15 12.83 -6.43
CA LEU A 9 8.56 12.63 -7.75
C LEU A 9 9.26 11.58 -8.64
N PRO A 10 10.58 11.30 -8.53
CA PRO A 10 11.28 10.44 -9.48
C PRO A 10 10.68 9.04 -9.62
N HIS A 11 10.35 8.38 -8.53
CA HIS A 11 9.79 7.03 -8.56
C HIS A 11 8.39 6.97 -9.22
N PHE A 12 7.59 8.04 -9.14
CA PHE A 12 6.35 8.14 -9.91
C PHE A 12 6.66 8.27 -11.41
N LYS A 13 7.68 9.09 -11.75
CA LYS A 13 8.12 9.22 -13.15
C LYS A 13 8.60 7.88 -13.71
N ASP A 14 9.37 7.12 -12.94
CA ASP A 14 9.83 5.80 -13.33
C ASP A 14 8.66 4.83 -13.58
N CYS A 15 7.60 4.90 -12.77
CA CYS A 15 6.39 4.12 -12.99
C CYS A 15 5.66 4.52 -14.29
N ILE A 16 5.59 5.82 -14.59
CA ILE A 16 5.01 6.32 -15.86
C ILE A 16 5.83 5.83 -17.05
N ASP A 17 7.16 5.94 -16.99
CA ASP A 17 8.07 5.49 -18.04
C ASP A 17 8.03 3.98 -18.24
N ALA A 18 7.72 3.23 -17.20
CA ALA A 18 7.49 1.78 -17.27
C ALA A 18 6.10 1.40 -17.83
N GLY A 19 5.23 2.37 -18.13
CA GLY A 19 3.94 2.15 -18.78
C GLY A 19 2.74 2.11 -17.84
N ALA A 20 2.79 2.75 -16.66
CA ALA A 20 1.61 2.90 -15.82
C ALA A 20 0.50 3.64 -16.57
N ALA A 21 -0.68 3.06 -16.61
CA ALA A 21 -1.80 3.54 -17.43
C ALA A 21 -2.77 4.47 -16.68
N SER A 22 -2.71 4.48 -15.36
CA SER A 22 -3.48 5.40 -14.52
C SER A 22 -2.70 5.77 -13.27
N VAL A 23 -3.06 6.91 -12.68
CA VAL A 23 -2.49 7.42 -11.43
C VAL A 23 -3.62 7.76 -10.47
N MET A 24 -3.50 7.36 -9.22
CA MET A 24 -4.42 7.75 -8.16
C MET A 24 -3.90 8.98 -7.43
N SER A 25 -4.74 10.00 -7.26
CA SER A 25 -4.42 11.16 -6.44
C SER A 25 -4.63 10.85 -4.96
N ALA A 26 -3.80 11.43 -4.09
CA ALA A 26 -3.81 11.16 -2.66
C ALA A 26 -4.78 12.06 -1.87
N TYR A 27 -5.11 11.65 -0.64
CA TYR A 27 -5.93 12.43 0.30
C TYR A 27 -5.25 13.65 0.89
N ASN A 28 -3.94 13.57 1.08
CA ASN A 28 -3.19 14.62 1.75
C ASN A 28 -3.09 15.90 0.93
N ARG A 29 -2.59 16.94 1.57
CA ARG A 29 -2.35 18.25 0.94
C ARG A 29 -0.87 18.42 0.61
N TYR A 30 -0.62 18.94 -0.57
CA TYR A 30 0.68 19.42 -0.98
C TYR A 30 0.68 20.97 -0.98
N ASN A 31 1.52 21.57 -0.14
CA ASN A 31 1.56 23.01 0.05
C ASN A 31 0.18 23.65 0.35
N GLY A 32 -0.65 22.96 1.14
CA GLY A 32 -1.97 23.45 1.54
C GLY A 32 -3.12 23.15 0.58
N VAL A 33 -2.83 22.65 -0.63
CA VAL A 33 -3.85 22.29 -1.64
C VAL A 33 -4.02 20.78 -1.65
N GLN A 34 -5.26 20.31 -1.65
CA GLN A 34 -5.62 18.89 -1.78
C GLN A 34 -4.97 18.27 -3.01
N CYS A 35 -4.32 17.10 -2.90
CA CYS A 35 -3.63 16.47 -4.03
C CYS A 35 -4.56 16.19 -5.21
N GLY A 36 -5.81 15.78 -4.97
CA GLY A 36 -6.82 15.59 -6.02
C GLY A 36 -7.26 16.86 -6.75
N HIS A 37 -6.91 18.05 -6.23
CA HIS A 37 -7.21 19.36 -6.84
C HIS A 37 -5.94 20.07 -7.34
N HIS A 38 -4.78 19.43 -7.21
CA HIS A 38 -3.51 20.14 -7.31
C HIS A 38 -3.03 20.30 -8.76
N LYS A 39 -3.36 21.44 -9.38
CA LYS A 39 -3.03 21.75 -10.78
C LYS A 39 -1.55 21.58 -11.13
N TYR A 40 -0.63 21.98 -10.24
CA TYR A 40 0.80 21.80 -10.49
C TYR A 40 1.17 20.32 -10.58
N LEU A 41 0.72 19.49 -9.64
CA LEU A 41 1.05 18.05 -9.66
C LEU A 41 0.38 17.33 -10.81
N LEU A 42 -0.95 17.48 -10.97
CA LEU A 42 -1.74 16.65 -11.88
C LEU A 42 -1.68 17.15 -13.34
N SER A 43 -1.77 18.48 -13.54
CA SER A 43 -1.78 19.02 -14.89
C SER A 43 -0.39 19.40 -15.39
N GLN A 44 0.40 20.12 -14.56
CA GLN A 44 1.69 20.63 -15.01
C GLN A 44 2.75 19.54 -15.02
N VAL A 45 3.01 18.89 -13.88
CA VAL A 45 4.08 17.87 -13.77
C VAL A 45 3.66 16.60 -14.50
N LEU A 46 2.58 15.96 -14.05
CA LEU A 46 2.20 14.64 -14.54
C LEU A 46 1.82 14.66 -16.02
N LYS A 47 0.82 15.48 -16.40
CA LYS A 47 0.26 15.43 -17.76
C LYS A 47 1.11 16.18 -18.78
N LYS A 48 1.70 17.32 -18.40
CA LYS A 48 2.41 18.17 -19.36
C LYS A 48 3.92 17.93 -19.40
N GLU A 49 4.60 17.89 -18.24
CA GLU A 49 6.07 17.73 -18.22
C GLU A 49 6.50 16.28 -18.46
N TRP A 50 5.73 15.32 -17.94
CA TRP A 50 6.00 13.89 -18.12
C TRP A 50 5.28 13.27 -19.32
N ASP A 51 4.46 14.05 -20.01
CA ASP A 51 3.68 13.60 -21.16
C ASP A 51 2.81 12.37 -20.87
N PHE A 52 2.28 12.31 -19.62
CA PHE A 52 1.43 11.21 -19.20
C PHE A 52 0.11 11.25 -19.97
N ASP A 53 -0.15 10.22 -20.73
CA ASP A 53 -1.32 10.13 -21.60
C ASP A 53 -2.45 9.26 -21.03
N GLY A 54 -2.24 8.60 -19.87
CA GLY A 54 -3.28 7.94 -19.10
C GLY A 54 -4.20 8.92 -18.35
N PHE A 55 -4.99 8.40 -17.42
CA PHE A 55 -5.95 9.21 -16.65
C PHE A 55 -5.62 9.24 -15.15
N VAL A 56 -6.12 10.26 -14.46
CA VAL A 56 -6.02 10.42 -13.01
C VAL A 56 -7.35 10.09 -12.37
N MET A 57 -7.37 9.08 -11.51
CA MET A 57 -8.51 8.78 -10.63
C MET A 57 -8.27 9.36 -9.24
N SER A 58 -9.34 9.68 -8.52
CA SER A 58 -9.21 10.06 -7.11
C SER A 58 -9.06 8.83 -6.24
N ASP A 59 -8.48 8.99 -5.06
CA ASP A 59 -8.68 8.05 -3.99
C ASP A 59 -10.15 8.06 -3.53
N PHE A 60 -10.61 6.98 -2.85
CA PHE A 60 -12.03 6.76 -2.57
C PHE A 60 -12.59 7.79 -1.57
N CYS A 61 -13.83 8.20 -1.80
CA CYS A 61 -14.66 9.02 -0.93
C CYS A 61 -14.17 10.45 -0.71
N TRP A 62 -12.91 10.66 -0.34
CA TRP A 62 -12.37 11.97 0.09
C TRP A 62 -11.26 12.51 -0.82
N GLY A 63 -10.96 11.84 -1.92
CA GLY A 63 -9.97 12.30 -2.89
C GLY A 63 -10.43 13.55 -3.65
N VAL A 64 -11.75 13.78 -3.77
CA VAL A 64 -12.37 14.98 -4.33
C VAL A 64 -13.24 15.66 -3.28
N LEU A 65 -13.01 16.94 -3.02
CA LEU A 65 -13.74 17.76 -2.04
C LEU A 65 -14.39 19.02 -2.66
N ASP A 66 -14.03 19.34 -3.90
CA ASP A 66 -14.60 20.45 -4.68
C ASP A 66 -14.63 20.08 -6.17
N THR A 67 -15.75 20.33 -6.82
CA THR A 67 -15.99 19.98 -8.23
C THR A 67 -15.10 20.79 -9.19
N VAL A 68 -15.08 22.11 -8.99
CA VAL A 68 -14.41 23.04 -9.93
C VAL A 68 -12.90 22.96 -9.78
N GLU A 69 -12.42 22.96 -8.54
CA GLU A 69 -10.99 22.88 -8.25
C GLU A 69 -10.41 21.54 -8.73
N ALA A 70 -11.08 20.42 -8.46
CA ALA A 70 -10.60 19.11 -8.88
C ALA A 70 -10.58 18.96 -10.40
N ALA A 71 -11.66 19.31 -11.09
CA ALA A 71 -11.74 19.24 -12.55
C ALA A 71 -10.66 20.11 -13.20
N ASN A 72 -10.55 21.38 -12.81
CA ASN A 72 -9.54 22.31 -13.32
C ASN A 72 -8.12 21.99 -12.84
N GLY A 73 -7.99 21.26 -11.73
CA GLY A 73 -6.73 20.75 -11.20
C GLY A 73 -6.14 19.62 -12.04
N GLY A 74 -6.98 18.88 -12.79
CA GLY A 74 -6.52 17.78 -13.64
C GLY A 74 -7.02 16.41 -13.22
N GLN A 75 -7.95 16.34 -12.26
CA GLN A 75 -8.63 15.10 -11.89
C GLN A 75 -9.52 14.65 -13.05
N ASP A 76 -9.43 13.39 -13.48
CA ASP A 76 -10.20 12.88 -14.62
C ASP A 76 -11.40 12.04 -14.18
N MET A 77 -11.29 11.35 -13.05
CA MET A 77 -12.33 10.45 -12.52
C MET A 77 -12.45 10.58 -11.01
N GLU A 78 -13.66 10.74 -10.51
CA GLU A 78 -13.97 10.62 -9.09
C GLU A 78 -14.29 9.17 -8.73
N MET A 79 -13.71 8.65 -7.65
CA MET A 79 -13.95 7.35 -7.07
C MET A 79 -14.52 7.53 -5.67
N MET A 80 -15.40 6.74 -5.16
CA MET A 80 -16.10 5.56 -5.69
C MET A 80 -17.54 5.95 -6.11
N TRP A 81 -18.03 7.10 -5.67
CA TRP A 81 -19.34 7.67 -5.97
C TRP A 81 -19.20 8.94 -6.81
N THR A 82 -20.23 9.31 -7.55
CA THR A 82 -20.32 10.56 -8.30
C THR A 82 -20.92 11.69 -7.44
N GLN A 83 -20.21 12.08 -6.38
CA GLN A 83 -20.67 13.16 -5.51
C GLN A 83 -20.36 14.54 -6.08
N TYR A 84 -19.18 14.69 -6.67
CA TYR A 84 -18.66 15.95 -7.22
C TYR A 84 -18.63 15.95 -8.74
N PHE A 85 -18.37 14.83 -9.40
CA PHE A 85 -18.24 14.71 -10.85
C PHE A 85 -19.51 14.20 -11.56
N GLY A 86 -20.65 14.24 -10.89
CA GLY A 86 -21.98 13.98 -11.47
C GLY A 86 -22.63 15.27 -11.95
N GLU A 87 -23.88 15.49 -11.48
CA GLU A 87 -24.68 16.67 -11.85
C GLU A 87 -24.01 17.99 -11.50
N ARG A 88 -23.21 18.05 -10.42
CA ARG A 88 -22.45 19.24 -10.04
C ARG A 88 -21.45 19.62 -11.10
N LEU A 89 -20.77 18.65 -11.72
CA LEU A 89 -19.81 18.92 -12.78
C LEU A 89 -20.49 19.39 -14.06
N VAL A 90 -21.64 18.78 -14.42
CA VAL A 90 -22.46 19.26 -15.54
C VAL A 90 -22.86 20.71 -15.34
N LYS A 91 -23.34 21.06 -14.14
CA LYS A 91 -23.70 22.44 -13.81
C LYS A 91 -22.49 23.37 -13.86
N ALA A 92 -21.34 22.97 -13.35
CA ALA A 92 -20.11 23.78 -13.38
C ALA A 92 -19.66 24.09 -14.81
N VAL A 93 -19.84 23.16 -15.74
CA VAL A 93 -19.61 23.42 -17.17
C VAL A 93 -20.62 24.39 -17.75
N GLN A 94 -21.92 24.18 -17.50
CA GLN A 94 -22.98 25.08 -17.97
C GLN A 94 -22.82 26.50 -17.45
N ASP A 95 -22.36 26.66 -16.21
CA ASP A 95 -22.12 27.95 -15.59
C ASP A 95 -20.76 28.59 -16.03
N GLY A 96 -19.96 27.88 -16.82
CA GLY A 96 -18.67 28.38 -17.34
C GLY A 96 -17.50 28.30 -16.34
N PHE A 97 -17.65 27.63 -15.20
CA PHE A 97 -16.57 27.44 -14.21
C PHE A 97 -15.57 26.36 -14.60
N VAL A 98 -16.00 25.38 -15.39
CA VAL A 98 -15.14 24.31 -15.94
C VAL A 98 -15.29 24.33 -17.46
N PRO A 99 -14.19 24.47 -18.23
CA PRO A 99 -14.25 24.40 -19.69
C PRO A 99 -14.70 23.01 -20.17
N GLU A 100 -15.54 22.97 -21.21
CA GLU A 100 -15.98 21.69 -21.82
C GLU A 100 -14.77 20.89 -22.36
N GLU A 101 -13.73 21.56 -22.85
CA GLU A 101 -12.50 20.96 -23.30
C GLU A 101 -11.81 20.12 -22.21
N ARG A 102 -11.96 20.54 -20.94
CA ARG A 102 -11.42 19.79 -19.80
C ARG A 102 -12.15 18.45 -19.61
N ILE A 103 -13.46 18.43 -19.85
CA ILE A 103 -14.27 17.22 -19.80
C ILE A 103 -13.94 16.29 -20.97
N ASN A 104 -13.81 16.87 -22.16
CA ASN A 104 -13.41 16.12 -23.34
C ASN A 104 -12.02 15.50 -23.18
N GLU A 105 -11.07 16.22 -22.56
CA GLU A 105 -9.74 15.67 -22.23
C GLU A 105 -9.84 14.48 -21.27
N ALA A 106 -10.60 14.61 -20.17
CA ALA A 106 -10.79 13.54 -19.19
C ALA A 106 -11.40 12.29 -19.85
N ALA A 107 -12.48 12.47 -20.59
CA ALA A 107 -13.15 11.39 -21.31
C ALA A 107 -12.22 10.71 -22.31
N LEU A 108 -11.45 11.49 -23.08
CA LEU A 108 -10.48 10.95 -24.03
C LEU A 108 -9.42 10.08 -23.34
N ARG A 109 -8.86 10.53 -22.22
CA ARG A 109 -7.85 9.79 -21.44
C ARG A 109 -8.40 8.47 -20.93
N ILE A 110 -9.60 8.47 -20.36
CA ILE A 110 -10.27 7.27 -19.83
C ILE A 110 -10.56 6.29 -20.96
N ILE A 111 -11.23 6.75 -22.03
CA ILE A 111 -11.64 5.90 -23.17
C ILE A 111 -10.42 5.33 -23.89
N ARG A 112 -9.38 6.12 -24.12
CA ARG A 112 -8.14 5.67 -24.75
C ARG A 112 -7.48 4.56 -23.95
N THR A 113 -7.39 4.73 -22.63
CA THR A 113 -6.80 3.72 -21.75
C THR A 113 -7.61 2.44 -21.78
N ILE A 114 -8.94 2.51 -21.63
CA ILE A 114 -9.81 1.33 -21.73
C ILE A 114 -9.62 0.60 -23.07
N LEU A 115 -9.68 1.32 -24.17
CA LEU A 115 -9.54 0.71 -25.51
C LEU A 115 -8.14 0.12 -25.76
N ALA A 116 -7.09 0.71 -25.15
CA ALA A 116 -5.74 0.18 -25.27
C ALA A 116 -5.61 -1.20 -24.64
N PHE A 117 -6.23 -1.40 -23.47
CA PHE A 117 -6.19 -2.68 -22.74
C PHE A 117 -7.25 -3.69 -23.20
N ASP A 118 -8.35 -3.24 -23.79
CA ASP A 118 -9.41 -4.13 -24.31
C ASP A 118 -8.89 -5.06 -25.43
N LYS A 119 -7.92 -4.60 -26.22
CA LYS A 119 -7.31 -5.41 -27.28
C LYS A 119 -6.56 -6.64 -26.76
N ASP A 120 -6.01 -6.53 -25.58
CA ASP A 120 -5.22 -7.58 -24.93
C ASP A 120 -6.02 -8.31 -23.85
N HIS A 121 -7.33 -8.02 -23.77
CA HIS A 121 -8.22 -8.68 -22.81
C HIS A 121 -8.19 -10.20 -22.99
N LYS A 122 -7.93 -10.90 -21.90
CA LYS A 122 -7.95 -12.37 -21.82
C LYS A 122 -8.82 -12.78 -20.66
N GLU A 123 -9.60 -13.83 -20.88
CA GLU A 123 -10.21 -14.52 -19.75
C GLU A 123 -9.11 -15.24 -18.97
N TYR A 124 -9.06 -14.98 -17.68
CA TYR A 124 -8.09 -15.61 -16.78
C TYR A 124 -8.76 -16.76 -16.03
N ASP A 125 -8.06 -17.90 -15.97
CA ASP A 125 -8.47 -19.00 -15.12
C ASP A 125 -8.26 -18.62 -13.66
N MET A 126 -9.30 -18.76 -12.83
CA MET A 126 -9.24 -18.51 -11.39
C MET A 126 -8.25 -19.42 -10.67
N SER A 127 -7.81 -20.52 -11.28
CA SER A 127 -6.76 -21.40 -10.73
C SER A 127 -5.41 -20.71 -10.52
N VAL A 128 -5.17 -19.55 -11.17
CA VAL A 128 -3.95 -18.76 -10.95
C VAL A 128 -3.92 -18.05 -9.60
N VAL A 129 -5.09 -17.88 -8.95
CA VAL A 129 -5.17 -17.24 -7.64
C VAL A 129 -4.61 -18.18 -6.57
N GLY A 130 -3.50 -17.77 -5.96
CA GLY A 130 -2.81 -18.60 -4.95
C GLY A 130 -2.19 -19.87 -5.51
N CYS A 131 -1.87 -19.92 -6.81
CA CYS A 131 -1.13 -21.04 -7.40
C CYS A 131 0.29 -21.14 -6.82
N ALA A 132 0.93 -22.28 -6.98
CA ALA A 132 2.25 -22.57 -6.41
C ALA A 132 3.31 -21.54 -6.86
N GLU A 133 3.25 -21.11 -8.10
CA GLU A 133 4.16 -20.13 -8.70
C GLU A 133 3.99 -18.75 -8.03
N HIS A 134 2.76 -18.29 -7.80
CA HIS A 134 2.50 -17.01 -7.13
C HIS A 134 2.88 -17.07 -5.65
N ILE A 135 2.65 -18.19 -4.98
CA ILE A 135 3.10 -18.42 -3.59
C ILE A 135 4.63 -18.37 -3.51
N ALA A 136 5.34 -18.96 -4.47
CA ALA A 136 6.79 -18.92 -4.52
C ALA A 136 7.32 -17.49 -4.69
N VAL A 137 6.69 -16.68 -5.55
CA VAL A 137 7.03 -15.27 -5.72
C VAL A 137 6.77 -14.47 -4.43
N ALA A 138 5.62 -14.66 -3.78
CA ALA A 138 5.31 -14.01 -2.52
C ALA A 138 6.34 -14.34 -1.42
N LYS A 139 6.76 -15.60 -1.35
CA LYS A 139 7.82 -16.04 -0.44
C LYS A 139 9.16 -15.37 -0.76
N GLU A 140 9.56 -15.35 -2.02
CA GLU A 140 10.81 -14.71 -2.46
C GLU A 140 10.81 -13.21 -2.13
N VAL A 141 9.70 -12.51 -2.33
CA VAL A 141 9.54 -11.10 -1.96
C VAL A 141 9.72 -10.92 -0.45
N ALA A 142 9.07 -11.75 0.36
CA ALA A 142 9.19 -11.69 1.81
C ALA A 142 10.63 -11.94 2.27
N GLU A 143 11.31 -12.93 1.72
CA GLU A 143 12.71 -13.24 2.04
C GLU A 143 13.65 -12.09 1.67
N LYS A 144 13.45 -11.45 0.51
CA LYS A 144 14.25 -10.30 0.06
C LYS A 144 13.94 -9.00 0.80
N ALA A 145 12.74 -8.88 1.36
CA ALA A 145 12.35 -7.71 2.16
C ALA A 145 12.99 -7.70 3.56
N ILE A 146 13.46 -8.86 4.07
CA ILE A 146 14.12 -8.95 5.35
C ILE A 146 15.52 -8.32 5.25
N THR A 147 15.73 -7.22 6.00
CA THR A 147 17.01 -6.49 6.00
C THR A 147 17.79 -6.79 7.26
N LEU A 148 19.00 -7.35 7.11
CA LEU A 148 19.91 -7.59 8.22
C LEU A 148 20.65 -6.27 8.58
N ILE A 149 20.20 -5.60 9.65
CA ILE A 149 20.73 -4.31 10.07
C ILE A 149 22.06 -4.47 10.83
N LYS A 150 22.14 -5.52 11.69
CA LYS A 150 23.31 -5.80 12.52
C LYS A 150 23.45 -7.30 12.74
N ASN A 151 24.67 -7.81 12.67
CA ASN A 151 25.02 -9.18 13.06
C ASN A 151 26.46 -9.25 13.57
N ASP A 152 26.60 -9.50 14.86
CA ASP A 152 27.90 -9.66 15.52
C ASP A 152 28.29 -11.16 15.62
N GLY A 153 27.87 -11.98 14.64
CA GLY A 153 28.21 -13.40 14.54
C GLY A 153 27.18 -14.34 15.18
N VAL A 154 26.00 -13.82 15.60
CA VAL A 154 24.89 -14.65 16.11
C VAL A 154 24.19 -15.42 15.00
N LEU A 155 24.01 -14.78 13.86
CA LEU A 155 23.37 -15.38 12.68
C LEU A 155 24.40 -15.83 11.65
N PRO A 156 24.17 -16.97 10.97
CA PRO A 156 23.03 -17.89 11.13
C PRO A 156 23.13 -18.70 12.42
N LEU A 157 21.97 -19.01 13.03
CA LEU A 157 21.93 -19.93 14.18
C LEU A 157 22.42 -21.32 13.73
N LYS A 158 23.31 -21.89 14.53
CA LYS A 158 23.85 -23.24 14.25
C LYS A 158 22.90 -24.29 14.77
N ARG A 159 22.38 -25.13 13.90
CA ARG A 159 21.38 -26.17 14.23
C ARG A 159 21.87 -27.18 15.26
N GLU A 160 23.16 -27.48 15.24
CA GLU A 160 23.78 -28.40 16.17
C GLU A 160 23.82 -27.85 17.61
N GLU A 161 23.94 -26.52 17.75
CA GLU A 161 24.06 -25.83 19.02
C GLU A 161 22.73 -25.30 19.54
N THR A 162 21.71 -25.07 18.66
CA THR A 162 20.41 -24.51 19.01
C THR A 162 19.35 -25.60 19.08
N LYS A 163 19.11 -26.15 20.27
CA LYS A 163 18.10 -27.18 20.53
C LYS A 163 16.82 -26.63 21.13
N LYS A 164 16.91 -25.48 21.82
CA LYS A 164 15.78 -24.79 22.43
C LYS A 164 15.82 -23.32 22.06
N LEU A 165 14.76 -22.84 21.39
CA LEU A 165 14.60 -21.47 20.94
C LEU A 165 13.43 -20.82 21.67
N ALA A 166 13.67 -19.72 22.39
CA ALA A 166 12.61 -18.87 22.89
C ALA A 166 12.14 -17.92 21.80
N LEU A 167 10.86 -17.93 21.49
CA LEU A 167 10.22 -17.00 20.56
C LEU A 167 9.29 -16.09 21.34
N ILE A 168 9.69 -14.83 21.50
CA ILE A 168 9.03 -13.89 22.42
C ILE A 168 8.43 -12.73 21.66
N GLY A 169 7.20 -12.37 22.01
CA GLY A 169 6.47 -11.23 21.51
C GLY A 169 5.15 -11.62 20.82
N LYS A 170 4.11 -10.83 21.07
CA LYS A 170 2.74 -11.06 20.55
C LYS A 170 2.72 -11.28 19.03
N LEU A 171 3.53 -10.53 18.28
CA LEU A 171 3.54 -10.60 16.83
C LEU A 171 4.15 -11.89 16.27
N ALA A 172 4.85 -12.67 17.09
CA ALA A 172 5.39 -13.95 16.68
C ALA A 172 4.30 -14.97 16.28
N ASN A 173 3.11 -14.85 16.86
CA ASN A 173 1.94 -15.69 16.56
C ASN A 173 0.72 -14.85 16.11
N THR A 174 0.96 -13.73 15.45
CA THR A 174 -0.09 -12.88 14.91
C THR A 174 -0.03 -12.88 13.39
N ALA A 175 -1.18 -13.09 12.74
CA ALA A 175 -1.31 -12.97 11.30
C ALA A 175 -1.24 -11.50 10.90
N ILE A 176 -0.12 -11.05 10.34
CA ILE A 176 0.02 -9.70 9.79
C ILE A 176 -0.30 -9.76 8.29
N ILE A 177 -1.52 -9.42 7.94
CA ILE A 177 -2.11 -9.57 6.58
C ILE A 177 -2.71 -8.27 6.05
N GLY A 178 -2.15 -7.14 6.42
CA GLY A 178 -2.62 -5.81 6.09
C GLY A 178 -3.21 -5.09 7.30
N ASP A 179 -3.72 -3.90 7.08
CA ASP A 179 -4.21 -2.98 8.13
C ASP A 179 -5.69 -3.17 8.49
N HIS A 180 -6.35 -4.17 7.92
CA HIS A 180 -7.80 -4.43 8.04
C HIS A 180 -8.70 -3.34 7.43
N GLY A 181 -8.12 -2.39 6.71
CA GLY A 181 -8.81 -1.41 5.87
C GLY A 181 -8.70 -1.78 4.39
N SER A 182 -8.33 -0.81 3.54
CA SER A 182 -8.17 -1.01 2.09
C SER A 182 -7.04 -1.98 1.73
N SER A 183 -6.03 -2.11 2.57
CA SER A 183 -4.93 -3.06 2.39
C SER A 183 -5.21 -4.48 2.92
N TRP A 184 -6.41 -4.74 3.38
CA TRP A 184 -6.76 -6.05 3.95
C TRP A 184 -6.69 -7.16 2.92
N VAL A 185 -5.80 -8.12 3.15
CA VAL A 185 -5.67 -9.34 2.35
C VAL A 185 -6.42 -10.50 2.99
N ARG A 186 -7.09 -11.30 2.18
CA ARG A 186 -7.75 -12.57 2.59
C ARG A 186 -7.00 -13.74 1.97
N PRO A 187 -5.89 -14.17 2.56
CA PRO A 187 -5.06 -15.23 2.02
C PRO A 187 -5.72 -16.60 2.18
N LEU A 188 -5.32 -17.58 1.38
CA LEU A 188 -5.76 -18.97 1.50
C LEU A 188 -5.24 -19.61 2.80
N TYR A 189 -4.08 -19.18 3.26
CA TYR A 189 -3.46 -19.59 4.52
C TYR A 189 -2.47 -18.49 4.97
N VAL A 190 -2.11 -18.54 6.23
CA VAL A 190 -1.11 -17.62 6.82
C VAL A 190 0.04 -18.48 7.39
N VAL A 191 1.26 -17.97 7.30
CA VAL A 191 2.43 -18.52 7.98
C VAL A 191 2.94 -17.44 8.93
N THR A 192 2.76 -17.67 10.22
CA THR A 192 3.30 -16.78 11.26
C THR A 192 4.82 -17.00 11.43
N PRO A 193 5.55 -16.07 12.08
CA PRO A 193 6.94 -16.33 12.47
C PRO A 193 7.10 -17.62 13.28
N GLU A 194 6.15 -17.95 14.16
CA GLU A 194 6.14 -19.19 14.93
C GLU A 194 6.06 -20.42 14.02
N ASP A 195 5.10 -20.43 13.10
CA ASP A 195 4.92 -21.55 12.16
C ASP A 195 6.16 -21.74 11.28
N GLY A 196 6.70 -20.64 10.79
CA GLY A 196 7.90 -20.63 9.94
C GLY A 196 9.12 -21.18 10.67
N LEU A 197 9.36 -20.73 11.90
CA LEU A 197 10.48 -21.19 12.71
C LEU A 197 10.36 -22.65 13.11
N LYS A 198 9.17 -23.12 13.54
CA LYS A 198 8.91 -24.53 13.85
C LYS A 198 9.13 -25.42 12.63
N LYS A 199 8.62 -25.00 11.48
CA LYS A 199 8.77 -25.76 10.22
C LYS A 199 10.23 -25.82 9.74
N ALA A 200 10.97 -24.71 9.86
CA ALA A 200 12.36 -24.64 9.41
C ALA A 200 13.33 -25.39 10.34
N ASN A 201 12.97 -25.59 11.59
CA ASN A 201 13.85 -26.12 12.63
C ASN A 201 13.20 -27.30 13.36
N ALA A 202 12.87 -28.38 12.63
CA ALA A 202 12.16 -29.54 13.17
C ALA A 202 12.89 -30.23 14.34
N ASP A 203 14.21 -30.08 14.42
CA ASP A 203 15.06 -30.66 15.49
C ASP A 203 15.29 -29.68 16.66
N CYS A 204 14.63 -28.52 16.66
CA CYS A 204 14.72 -27.51 17.69
C CYS A 204 13.36 -27.33 18.36
N GLU A 205 13.34 -27.31 19.68
CA GLU A 205 12.14 -26.98 20.46
C GLU A 205 11.91 -25.46 20.41
N VAL A 206 10.93 -25.00 19.61
CA VAL A 206 10.54 -23.58 19.54
C VAL A 206 9.41 -23.32 20.51
N ILE A 207 9.68 -22.56 21.57
CA ILE A 207 8.70 -22.22 22.61
C ILE A 207 8.29 -20.75 22.47
N PHE A 208 6.99 -20.55 22.26
CA PHE A 208 6.40 -19.23 22.14
C PHE A 208 5.99 -18.65 23.50
N ASP A 209 6.25 -17.36 23.70
CA ASP A 209 5.73 -16.55 24.79
C ASP A 209 5.31 -15.18 24.26
N ASP A 210 4.10 -14.73 24.55
CA ASP A 210 3.58 -13.46 24.08
C ASP A 210 4.26 -12.21 24.69
N GLY A 211 5.07 -12.41 25.72
CA GLY A 211 5.77 -11.36 26.44
C GLY A 211 4.90 -10.59 27.45
N SER A 212 3.65 -10.99 27.67
CA SER A 212 2.75 -10.31 28.61
C SER A 212 3.16 -10.49 30.08
N ASP A 213 3.83 -11.59 30.42
CA ASP A 213 4.44 -11.84 31.71
C ASP A 213 5.97 -11.77 31.61
N LEU A 214 6.53 -10.69 32.11
CA LEU A 214 7.96 -10.41 31.98
C LEU A 214 8.84 -11.45 32.70
N GLU A 215 8.40 -11.96 33.86
CA GLU A 215 9.19 -12.94 34.62
C GLU A 215 9.15 -14.32 33.93
N ARG A 216 8.02 -14.71 33.37
CA ARG A 216 7.91 -15.93 32.53
C ARG A 216 8.80 -15.82 31.30
N ALA A 217 8.74 -14.70 30.60
CA ALA A 217 9.56 -14.46 29.40
C ALA A 217 11.06 -14.46 29.72
N LYS A 218 11.49 -13.82 30.81
CA LYS A 218 12.89 -13.86 31.27
C LYS A 218 13.36 -15.26 31.60
N LYS A 219 12.52 -16.03 32.30
CA LYS A 219 12.85 -17.42 32.62
C LYS A 219 13.03 -18.26 31.35
N LEU A 220 12.07 -18.17 30.43
CA LEU A 220 12.15 -18.88 29.13
C LEU A 220 13.41 -18.47 28.36
N ALA A 221 13.73 -17.19 28.31
CA ALA A 221 14.93 -16.70 27.65
C ALA A 221 16.21 -17.27 28.27
N ALA A 222 16.29 -17.31 29.62
CA ALA A 222 17.45 -17.83 30.34
C ALA A 222 17.64 -19.37 30.19
N GLU A 223 16.57 -20.10 29.94
CA GLU A 223 16.57 -21.56 29.76
C GLU A 223 16.71 -21.99 28.29
N SER A 224 16.92 -21.06 27.37
CA SER A 224 16.98 -21.32 25.91
C SER A 224 18.38 -21.04 25.35
N ASP A 225 18.75 -21.78 24.29
CA ASP A 225 20.05 -21.63 23.63
C ASP A 225 20.09 -20.33 22.77
N ALA A 226 18.93 -19.91 22.27
CA ALA A 226 18.77 -18.66 21.54
C ALA A 226 17.39 -18.03 21.81
N VAL A 227 17.30 -16.72 21.60
CA VAL A 227 16.07 -15.97 21.76
C VAL A 227 15.79 -15.17 20.49
N VAL A 228 14.56 -15.26 19.98
CA VAL A 228 14.06 -14.42 18.90
C VAL A 228 12.94 -13.55 19.45
N PHE A 229 13.11 -12.23 19.38
CA PHE A 229 12.06 -11.27 19.68
C PHE A 229 11.38 -10.82 18.39
N VAL A 230 10.05 -10.92 18.35
CA VAL A 230 9.23 -10.38 17.25
C VAL A 230 8.46 -9.18 17.77
N VAL A 231 8.91 -7.99 17.35
CA VAL A 231 8.37 -6.70 17.81
C VAL A 231 8.03 -5.83 16.61
N GLY A 232 7.06 -4.96 16.76
CA GLY A 232 6.61 -4.06 15.69
C GLY A 232 5.20 -3.54 15.95
N TYR A 233 4.58 -3.04 14.90
CA TYR A 233 3.21 -2.57 14.87
C TYR A 233 2.30 -3.57 14.17
N ASN A 234 1.02 -3.54 14.50
CA ASN A 234 -0.05 -4.25 13.81
C ASN A 234 -1.19 -3.29 13.46
N TYR A 235 -2.29 -3.81 12.94
CA TYR A 235 -3.47 -3.03 12.57
C TYR A 235 -4.18 -2.31 13.74
N ASP A 236 -3.89 -2.67 15.00
CA ASP A 236 -4.38 -1.95 16.19
C ASP A 236 -3.55 -0.70 16.46
N ASP A 237 -2.29 -0.69 16.03
CA ASP A 237 -1.32 0.38 16.27
C ASP A 237 -1.32 1.40 15.13
N GLU A 238 -1.43 0.91 13.90
CA GLU A 238 -1.47 1.72 12.68
C GLU A 238 -2.39 1.09 11.64
N GLY A 239 -3.20 1.89 10.97
CA GLY A 239 -4.14 1.42 9.96
C GLY A 239 -5.09 2.52 9.57
N GLU A 240 -5.92 2.27 8.58
CA GLU A 240 -6.82 3.27 8.00
C GLU A 240 -7.91 3.75 8.97
N PHE A 241 -8.25 2.97 9.99
CA PHE A 241 -9.38 3.23 10.89
C PHE A 241 -8.98 3.42 12.35
N VAL A 242 -7.70 3.62 12.64
CA VAL A 242 -7.26 3.95 13.99
C VAL A 242 -7.54 5.43 14.30
N SER A 243 -7.68 5.75 15.59
CA SER A 243 -7.92 7.12 16.05
C SER A 243 -6.74 8.03 15.64
N GLY A 244 -7.05 9.10 14.90
CA GLY A 244 -6.05 10.03 14.39
C GLY A 244 -5.66 9.79 12.92
N ASP A 245 -6.23 8.78 12.28
CA ASP A 245 -6.09 8.55 10.85
C ASP A 245 -6.79 9.62 9.99
N LEU A 246 -6.70 9.48 8.67
CA LEU A 246 -7.32 10.40 7.72
C LEU A 246 -8.84 10.51 7.92
N ALA A 247 -9.52 9.41 8.20
CA ALA A 247 -10.96 9.40 8.38
C ALA A 247 -11.41 10.19 9.62
N SER A 248 -10.63 10.16 10.70
CA SER A 248 -10.92 10.90 11.93
C SER A 248 -10.61 12.40 11.83
N ASN A 249 -9.74 12.81 10.91
CA ASN A 249 -9.33 14.21 10.73
C ASN A 249 -10.21 15.00 9.74
N TYR A 250 -11.15 14.34 9.07
CA TYR A 250 -12.03 14.97 8.07
C TYR A 250 -13.37 15.50 8.65
N THR A 251 -13.52 15.60 9.95
CA THR A 251 -14.70 16.17 10.60
C THR A 251 -14.63 17.68 10.83
N GLY A 252 -13.80 18.39 10.08
CA GLY A 252 -13.64 19.84 10.14
C GLY A 252 -14.07 20.56 8.88
#